data_025b02cf68b93a2fdeef3758aff7b373
#
_entry.id   025b02cf68b93a2fdeef3758aff7b373
#
_cell.length_a   1.000
_cell.length_b   1.000
_cell.length_c   1.000
_cell.angle_alpha   90.00
_cell.angle_beta   90.00
_cell.angle_gamma   90.00
#
_symmetry.space_group_name_H-M   'P 1'
#
loop_
_entity.id
_entity.type
_entity.pdbx_description
1 polymer ?
#
loop_
_entity_poly.entity_id
_entity_poly.type
_entity_poly.pdbx_seq_one_letter_code
_entity_poly.pdbx_strand_id
1 'polypeptide(L)'
;MRRADIFRASTRQDAVGTTYYDWELAASPQACTEEERKLLGICPYESVTLLAVAAKDDKLVTLTIESKIASFQRYTKDIRNAMRSFKLDAGT
;
A
#
# COMPACT_ATOMS: atom_id res chain seq x y z
N MET A 1 -17.85 5.92 -8.75
CA MET A 1 -16.38 5.97 -8.83
C MET A 1 -15.77 5.47 -7.54
N ARG A 2 -14.77 4.62 -7.61
CA ARG A 2 -14.06 4.18 -6.41
C ARG A 2 -13.28 5.33 -5.81
N ARG A 3 -13.30 5.43 -4.49
CA ARG A 3 -12.46 6.38 -3.76
C ARG A 3 -11.20 5.65 -3.29
N ALA A 4 -10.06 6.27 -3.51
CA ALA A 4 -8.79 5.77 -3.01
C ALA A 4 -8.10 6.90 -2.24
N ASP A 5 -7.69 6.61 -1.02
CA ASP A 5 -6.99 7.55 -0.17
C ASP A 5 -5.60 7.04 0.16
N ILE A 6 -4.65 7.94 0.23
CA ILE A 6 -3.28 7.60 0.64
C ILE A 6 -3.23 7.68 2.16
N PHE A 7 -3.05 6.53 2.82
CA PHE A 7 -2.89 6.49 4.27
C PHE A 7 -1.48 6.84 4.69
N ARG A 8 -0.52 6.50 3.85
CA ARG A 8 0.87 6.64 4.22
C ARG A 8 1.72 6.70 2.97
N ALA A 9 2.73 7.58 2.98
CA ALA A 9 3.72 7.67 1.93
C ALA A 9 5.06 7.97 2.58
N SER A 10 6.09 7.23 2.19
CA SER A 10 7.42 7.44 2.73
C SER A 10 8.48 7.04 1.72
N THR A 11 9.69 7.52 1.93
CA THR A 11 10.85 7.13 1.14
C THR A 11 11.91 6.55 2.05
N ARG A 12 12.68 5.63 1.53
CA ARG A 12 13.86 5.07 2.21
C ARG A 12 14.95 4.82 1.21
N GLN A 13 16.17 4.74 1.71
CA GLN A 13 17.33 4.50 0.87
C GLN A 13 18.20 3.43 1.53
N ASP A 14 18.70 2.50 0.75
CA ASP A 14 19.59 1.46 1.30
C ASP A 14 21.06 1.89 1.23
N ALA A 15 21.94 1.03 1.73
CA ALA A 15 23.37 1.33 1.83
C ALA A 15 24.06 1.46 0.46
N VAL A 16 23.45 0.92 -0.60
CA VAL A 16 24.01 0.99 -1.96
C VAL A 16 23.37 2.08 -2.81
N GLY A 17 22.57 2.94 -2.19
CA GLY A 17 22.00 4.11 -2.87
C GLY A 17 20.72 3.87 -3.64
N THR A 18 20.09 2.71 -3.50
CA THR A 18 18.78 2.47 -4.11
C THR A 18 17.71 3.20 -3.31
N THR A 19 16.87 3.96 -4.00
CA THR A 19 15.76 4.68 -3.37
C THR A 19 14.47 3.88 -3.53
N TYR A 20 13.73 3.78 -2.42
CA TYR A 20 12.45 3.09 -2.37
C TYR A 20 11.36 4.08 -2.01
N TYR A 21 10.25 4.00 -2.72
CA TYR A 21 9.05 4.79 -2.45
C TYR A 21 7.95 3.84 -1.99
N ASP A 22 7.48 4.02 -0.76
CA ASP A 22 6.48 3.15 -0.15
C ASP A 22 5.17 3.91 0.03
N TRP A 23 4.06 3.32 -0.45
CA TRP A 23 2.73 3.89 -0.29
C TRP A 23 1.77 2.86 0.30
N GLU A 24 0.85 3.33 1.12
CA GLU A 24 -0.30 2.57 1.58
C GLU A 24 -1.57 3.27 1.10
N LEU A 25 -2.33 2.60 0.27
CA LEU A 25 -3.54 3.13 -0.35
C LEU A 25 -4.73 2.31 0.11
N ALA A 26 -5.79 3.00 0.55
CA ALA A 26 -7.05 2.33 0.87
C ALA A 26 -8.09 2.68 -0.18
N ALA A 27 -8.82 1.69 -0.63
CA ALA A 27 -9.84 1.86 -1.66
C ALA A 27 -11.22 1.48 -1.14
N SER A 28 -12.22 2.29 -1.48
CA SER A 28 -13.62 2.03 -1.21
C SER A 28 -14.27 1.37 -2.43
N PRO A 29 -15.31 0.55 -2.25
CA PRO A 29 -16.05 0.03 -3.38
C PRO A 29 -16.77 1.16 -4.12
N GLN A 30 -17.15 0.91 -5.37
CA GLN A 30 -17.87 1.88 -6.18
C GLN A 30 -19.21 2.24 -5.57
N ALA A 31 -19.87 1.29 -4.90
CA ALA A 31 -21.14 1.48 -4.23
C ALA A 31 -21.16 0.70 -2.92
N CYS A 32 -21.86 1.23 -1.93
CA CYS A 32 -22.08 0.57 -0.65
C CYS A 32 -23.55 0.72 -0.26
N THR A 33 -23.98 0.05 0.83
CA THR A 33 -25.36 0.15 1.29
C THR A 33 -25.66 1.56 1.80
N GLU A 34 -26.93 1.96 1.74
CA GLU A 34 -27.35 3.25 2.29
C GLU A 34 -27.10 3.33 3.79
N GLU A 35 -27.27 2.23 4.50
CA GLU A 35 -27.02 2.18 5.93
C GLU A 35 -25.56 2.50 6.27
N GLU A 36 -24.63 1.88 5.54
CA GLU A 36 -23.21 2.15 5.72
C GLU A 36 -22.88 3.62 5.43
N ARG A 37 -23.46 4.16 4.36
CA ARG A 37 -23.24 5.55 4.00
C ARG A 37 -23.81 6.51 5.04
N LYS A 38 -24.99 6.21 5.59
CA LYS A 38 -25.62 7.05 6.60
C LYS A 38 -24.86 7.04 7.92
N LEU A 39 -24.39 5.86 8.35
CA LEU A 39 -23.66 5.70 9.60
C LEU A 39 -22.27 6.33 9.56
N LEU A 40 -21.57 6.19 8.45
CA LEU A 40 -20.17 6.59 8.32
C LEU A 40 -19.96 7.87 7.53
N GLY A 41 -21.01 8.34 6.84
CA GLY A 41 -20.91 9.49 5.93
C GLY A 41 -20.19 9.19 4.62
N ILE A 42 -19.55 8.04 4.51
CA ILE A 42 -18.79 7.60 3.35
C ILE A 42 -18.91 6.09 3.23
N CYS A 43 -18.59 5.55 2.06
CA CYS A 43 -18.46 4.11 1.91
C CYS A 43 -17.20 3.63 2.63
N PRO A 44 -17.27 2.54 3.43
CA PRO A 44 -16.09 2.02 4.10
C PRO A 44 -15.05 1.50 3.10
N TYR A 45 -13.82 1.45 3.54
CA TYR A 45 -12.75 0.90 2.71
C TYR A 45 -12.92 -0.61 2.56
N GLU A 46 -12.69 -1.11 1.35
CA GLU A 46 -12.78 -2.53 1.02
C GLU A 46 -11.41 -3.21 1.08
N SER A 47 -10.39 -2.52 0.61
CA SER A 47 -9.05 -3.09 0.49
C SER A 47 -7.98 -2.05 0.77
N VAL A 48 -6.79 -2.55 1.10
CA VAL A 48 -5.57 -1.76 1.25
C VAL A 48 -4.53 -2.32 0.29
N THR A 49 -3.89 -1.44 -0.46
CA THR A 49 -2.80 -1.79 -1.36
C THR A 49 -1.53 -1.13 -0.85
N LEU A 50 -0.51 -1.93 -0.62
CA LEU A 50 0.82 -1.45 -0.28
C LEU A 50 1.67 -1.53 -1.53
N LEU A 51 2.30 -0.43 -1.89
CA LEU A 51 3.08 -0.31 -3.10
C LEU A 51 4.48 0.14 -2.74
N ALA A 52 5.49 -0.61 -3.17
CA ALA A 52 6.88 -0.22 -3.03
C ALA A 52 7.52 -0.15 -4.41
N VAL A 53 8.12 0.97 -4.74
CA VAL A 53 8.82 1.17 -6.01
C VAL A 53 10.29 1.40 -5.71
N ALA A 54 11.15 0.59 -6.29
CA ALA A 54 12.59 0.75 -6.19
C ALA A 54 13.11 1.37 -7.48
N ALA A 55 13.90 2.43 -7.35
CA ALA A 55 14.49 3.13 -8.48
C ALA A 55 16.01 3.01 -8.41
N LYS A 56 16.61 2.45 -9.46
CA LYS A 56 18.07 2.31 -9.56
C LYS A 56 18.49 2.23 -11.03
N ASP A 57 19.49 3.00 -11.43
CA ASP A 57 20.09 2.97 -12.76
C ASP A 57 19.05 3.04 -13.89
N ASP A 58 18.13 4.00 -13.81
CA ASP A 58 17.04 4.23 -14.77
C ASP A 58 16.04 3.08 -14.85
N LYS A 59 16.05 2.19 -13.88
CA LYS A 59 15.09 1.07 -13.80
C LYS A 59 14.15 1.26 -12.62
N LEU A 60 12.90 0.85 -12.81
CA LEU A 60 11.89 0.83 -11.75
C LEU A 60 11.43 -0.60 -11.54
N VAL A 61 11.45 -1.04 -10.30
CA VAL A 61 10.91 -2.34 -9.89
C VAL A 61 9.83 -2.09 -8.86
N THR A 62 8.67 -2.68 -9.07
CA THR A 62 7.50 -2.45 -8.21
C THR A 62 7.08 -3.72 -7.52
N LEU A 63 6.85 -3.65 -6.22
CA LEU A 63 6.20 -4.69 -5.44
C LEU A 63 4.84 -4.18 -4.99
N THR A 64 3.80 -4.96 -5.23
CA THR A 64 2.44 -4.62 -4.81
C THR A 64 1.90 -5.72 -3.90
N ILE A 65 1.37 -5.34 -2.74
CA ILE A 65 0.66 -6.24 -1.85
C ILE A 65 -0.75 -5.69 -1.70
N GLU A 66 -1.76 -6.48 -2.08
CA GLU A 66 -3.16 -6.11 -1.93
C GLU A 66 -3.78 -6.99 -0.86
N SER A 67 -4.56 -6.37 0.03
CA SER A 67 -5.19 -7.07 1.13
C SER A 67 -6.59 -6.53 1.35
N LYS A 68 -7.52 -7.41 1.72
CA LYS A 68 -8.85 -6.98 2.19
C LYS A 68 -8.67 -6.22 3.50
N ILE A 69 -9.57 -5.26 3.75
CA ILE A 69 -9.43 -4.39 4.94
C ILE A 69 -9.39 -5.18 6.24
N ALA A 70 -10.19 -6.25 6.36
CA ALA A 70 -10.20 -7.07 7.58
C ALA A 70 -8.86 -7.77 7.81
N SER A 71 -8.26 -8.31 6.74
CA SER A 71 -6.94 -8.95 6.83
C SER A 71 -5.84 -7.94 7.14
N PHE A 72 -5.91 -6.75 6.53
CA PHE A 72 -4.94 -5.70 6.81
C PHE A 72 -5.00 -5.26 8.27
N GLN A 73 -6.20 -5.07 8.83
CA GLN A 73 -6.37 -4.70 10.24
C GLN A 73 -5.78 -5.76 11.18
N ARG A 74 -5.93 -7.03 10.83
CA ARG A 74 -5.45 -8.15 11.65
C ARG A 74 -3.94 -8.35 11.55
N TYR A 75 -3.38 -8.20 10.35
CA TYR A 75 -1.98 -8.51 10.06
C TYR A 75 -1.14 -7.30 9.65
N THR A 76 -1.55 -6.11 10.07
CA THR A 76 -0.89 -4.85 9.66
C THR A 76 0.62 -4.89 9.85
N LYS A 77 1.08 -5.33 11.02
CA LYS A 77 2.51 -5.37 11.33
C LYS A 77 3.28 -6.31 10.40
N ASP A 78 2.73 -7.50 10.17
CA ASP A 78 3.37 -8.49 9.31
C ASP A 78 3.40 -8.04 7.85
N ILE A 79 2.31 -7.46 7.38
CA ILE A 79 2.22 -6.94 6.01
C ILE A 79 3.21 -5.78 5.81
N ARG A 80 3.29 -4.87 6.76
CA ARG A 80 4.25 -3.76 6.70
C ARG A 80 5.69 -4.24 6.77
N ASN A 81 5.98 -5.25 7.58
CA ASN A 81 7.32 -5.82 7.66
C ASN A 81 7.72 -6.51 6.35
N ALA A 82 6.79 -7.23 5.71
CA ALA A 82 7.02 -7.83 4.41
C ALA A 82 7.37 -6.77 3.36
N MET A 83 6.64 -5.64 3.37
CA MET A 83 6.90 -4.53 2.46
C MET A 83 8.28 -3.90 2.69
N ARG A 84 8.67 -3.71 3.95
CA ARG A 84 9.98 -3.14 4.30
C ARG A 84 11.14 -4.06 3.97
N SER A 85 10.89 -5.37 3.89
CA SER A 85 11.93 -6.34 3.53
C SER A 85 12.22 -6.35 2.03
N PHE A 86 11.39 -5.67 1.23
CA PHE A 86 11.61 -5.57 -0.20
C PHE A 86 12.90 -4.79 -0.48
N LYS A 87 13.83 -5.45 -1.16
CA LYS A 87 15.12 -4.86 -1.54
C LYS A 87 15.55 -5.45 -2.88
N LEU A 88 16.23 -4.62 -3.66
CA LEU A 88 16.91 -5.13 -4.85
C LEU A 88 18.26 -5.70 -4.43
N ASP A 89 18.59 -6.89 -4.93
CA ASP A 89 19.90 -7.48 -4.69
C ASP A 89 20.99 -6.68 -5.41
N ALA A 90 22.09 -6.44 -4.70
CA ALA A 90 23.20 -5.67 -5.24
C ALA A 90 23.86 -6.34 -6.45
N GLY A 91 23.70 -7.63 -6.62
CA GLY A 91 24.25 -8.38 -7.73
C GLY A 91 23.35 -8.57 -8.94
N THR A 92 22.15 -8.01 -8.91
CA THR A 92 21.17 -8.15 -10.01
C THR A 92 21.02 -6.88 -10.82
#